data_1b44ae63bc09f89458b0245f8cab4c67
#
_entry.id   1b44ae63bc09f89458b0245f8cab4c67
#
_cell.length_a   1.000
_cell.length_b   1.000
_cell.length_c   1.000
_cell.angle_alpha   90.00
_cell.angle_beta   90.00
_cell.angle_gamma   90.00
#
_symmetry.space_group_name_H-M   'P 1'
#
loop_
_entity.id
_entity.type
_entity.pdbx_description
1 polymer ?
#
loop_
_entity_poly.entity_id
_entity_poly.type
_entity_poly.pdbx_seq_one_letter_code
_entity_poly.pdbx_strand_id
1 'polypeptide(L)'
;MPKYLTKEELKETQLDILKYIDRICKENDIRYFVSYGTLLGAVRHKGFIPWDDDIDISMYRSEYDKFIQAVEKDQHPYYKILCKETSDWYFQNFLVVTDERTVVEDHIKVDRHDTSVFVDVFPIERYDDVKLIDKAHLMATLRMIAYIKLQYVQYGDSTIKDICRKIMWYALRIVNPRWFGNRIDALIKKYRKEDGQYEGLVGCGKDGRKEVFPRGTFEELIELPFEDMMVPAPKEYDVFLSQFYGDYMTVPSQEEIDYKSHLLQAYRKDEQ
;
A
#
# COMPACT_ATOMS: atom_id res chain seq x y z
N MET A 1 -17.54 -20.86 14.20
CA MET A 1 -16.77 -20.32 13.04
C MET A 1 -17.03 -18.83 13.00
N PRO A 2 -16.02 -17.99 12.82
CA PRO A 2 -16.24 -16.56 12.75
C PRO A 2 -17.20 -16.22 11.59
N LYS A 3 -18.05 -15.25 11.80
CA LYS A 3 -18.87 -14.66 10.73
C LYS A 3 -18.00 -13.65 9.99
N TYR A 4 -17.65 -13.97 8.74
CA TYR A 4 -16.88 -13.05 7.90
C TYR A 4 -17.69 -11.84 7.51
N LEU A 5 -17.00 -10.70 7.41
CA LEU A 5 -17.56 -9.46 6.89
C LEU A 5 -17.98 -9.65 5.43
N THR A 6 -19.12 -9.10 5.07
CA THR A 6 -19.49 -8.93 3.67
C THR A 6 -18.56 -7.90 3.00
N LYS A 7 -18.59 -7.83 1.68
CA LYS A 7 -17.81 -6.84 0.94
C LYS A 7 -18.19 -5.40 1.32
N GLU A 8 -19.45 -5.17 1.53
CA GLU A 8 -19.99 -3.88 1.95
C GLU A 8 -19.49 -3.52 3.36
N GLU A 9 -19.59 -4.44 4.32
CA GLU A 9 -19.10 -4.23 5.70
C GLU A 9 -17.58 -4.00 5.75
N LEU A 10 -16.81 -4.68 4.88
CA LEU A 10 -15.38 -4.45 4.74
C LEU A 10 -15.09 -3.03 4.24
N LYS A 11 -15.74 -2.60 3.16
CA LYS A 11 -15.59 -1.25 2.59
C LYS A 11 -16.03 -0.16 3.56
N GLU A 12 -17.12 -0.35 4.29
CA GLU A 12 -17.55 0.58 5.35
C GLU A 12 -16.48 0.70 6.45
N THR A 13 -15.90 -0.43 6.88
CA THR A 13 -14.83 -0.43 7.88
C THR A 13 -13.60 0.35 7.40
N GLN A 14 -13.20 0.14 6.15
CA GLN A 14 -12.07 0.87 5.55
C GLN A 14 -12.36 2.36 5.36
N LEU A 15 -13.59 2.70 4.97
CA LEU A 15 -14.02 4.09 4.85
C LEU A 15 -14.00 4.81 6.20
N ASP A 16 -14.38 4.14 7.28
CA ASP A 16 -14.30 4.68 8.64
C ASP A 16 -12.83 4.93 9.06
N ILE A 17 -11.90 4.02 8.69
CA ILE A 17 -10.47 4.25 8.88
C ILE A 17 -9.99 5.46 8.08
N LEU A 18 -10.42 5.60 6.82
CA LEU A 18 -10.07 6.76 5.98
C LEU A 18 -10.60 8.07 6.57
N LYS A 19 -11.83 8.08 7.08
CA LYS A 19 -12.41 9.25 7.80
C LYS A 19 -11.62 9.61 9.05
N TYR A 20 -11.14 8.59 9.79
CA TYR A 20 -10.25 8.80 10.92
C TYR A 20 -8.93 9.44 10.48
N ILE A 21 -8.29 8.92 9.42
CA ILE A 21 -7.05 9.47 8.86
C ILE A 21 -7.26 10.93 8.43
N ASP A 22 -8.33 11.22 7.71
CA ASP A 22 -8.67 12.57 7.23
C ASP A 22 -8.83 13.56 8.38
N ARG A 23 -9.51 13.14 9.47
CA ARG A 23 -9.63 13.94 10.70
C ARG A 23 -8.26 14.26 11.29
N ILE A 24 -7.41 13.25 11.51
CA ILE A 24 -6.06 13.44 12.05
C ILE A 24 -5.24 14.38 11.16
N CYS A 25 -5.31 14.20 9.85
CA CYS A 25 -4.58 15.03 8.91
C CYS A 25 -5.04 16.50 8.97
N LYS A 26 -6.35 16.76 8.99
CA LYS A 26 -6.92 18.11 9.09
C LYS A 26 -6.59 18.80 10.41
N GLU A 27 -6.67 18.08 11.52
CA GLU A 27 -6.38 18.62 12.86
C GLU A 27 -4.89 18.97 13.06
N ASN A 28 -3.98 18.37 12.30
CA ASN A 28 -2.52 18.53 12.45
C ASN A 28 -1.84 19.20 11.25
N ASP A 29 -2.60 19.75 10.29
CA ASP A 29 -2.08 20.36 9.05
C ASP A 29 -1.13 19.42 8.29
N ILE A 30 -1.59 18.17 8.08
CA ILE A 30 -0.89 17.11 7.35
C ILE A 30 -1.53 16.93 5.98
N ARG A 31 -0.73 16.95 4.94
CA ARG A 31 -1.19 16.75 3.56
C ARG A 31 -1.07 15.29 3.17
N TYR A 32 -2.16 14.72 2.70
CA TYR A 32 -2.20 13.39 2.08
C TYR A 32 -2.98 13.45 0.77
N PHE A 33 -2.95 12.40 0.00
CA PHE A 33 -3.79 12.23 -1.20
C PHE A 33 -4.08 10.74 -1.44
N VAL A 34 -5.23 10.46 -2.07
CA VAL A 34 -5.56 9.11 -2.50
C VAL A 34 -4.70 8.69 -3.69
N SER A 35 -4.31 7.42 -3.72
CA SER A 35 -3.39 6.87 -4.73
C SER A 35 -3.90 5.55 -5.30
N TYR A 36 -3.25 5.03 -6.32
CA TYR A 36 -3.49 3.72 -6.95
C TYR A 36 -4.99 3.42 -7.23
N GLY A 37 -5.49 2.29 -6.74
CA GLY A 37 -6.88 1.84 -6.91
C GLY A 37 -7.90 2.85 -6.36
N THR A 38 -7.60 3.44 -5.22
CA THR A 38 -8.46 4.45 -4.59
C THR A 38 -8.57 5.72 -5.44
N LEU A 39 -7.46 6.21 -5.99
CA LEU A 39 -7.47 7.36 -6.91
C LEU A 39 -8.27 7.05 -8.18
N LEU A 40 -8.05 5.88 -8.77
CA LEU A 40 -8.83 5.43 -9.94
C LEU A 40 -10.31 5.32 -9.61
N GLY A 41 -10.64 4.82 -8.43
CA GLY A 41 -11.99 4.75 -7.89
C GLY A 41 -12.64 6.12 -7.77
N ALA A 42 -11.95 7.08 -7.15
CA ALA A 42 -12.44 8.47 -6.99
C ALA A 42 -12.71 9.13 -8.36
N VAL A 43 -11.80 8.99 -9.33
CA VAL A 43 -11.93 9.59 -10.65
C VAL A 43 -13.04 8.94 -11.47
N ARG A 44 -13.06 7.62 -11.57
CA ARG A 44 -13.93 6.87 -12.49
C ARG A 44 -15.29 6.49 -11.89
N HIS A 45 -15.31 6.14 -10.60
CA HIS A 45 -16.50 5.59 -9.93
C HIS A 45 -17.08 6.51 -8.85
N LYS A 46 -16.37 7.54 -8.44
CA LYS A 46 -16.69 8.41 -7.29
C LYS A 46 -16.79 7.65 -5.96
N GLY A 47 -16.04 6.58 -5.85
CA GLY A 47 -16.03 5.66 -4.71
C GLY A 47 -15.11 4.48 -5.02
N PHE A 48 -15.31 3.38 -4.31
CA PHE A 48 -14.54 2.16 -4.57
C PHE A 48 -14.72 1.65 -6.00
N ILE A 49 -13.67 1.12 -6.57
CA ILE A 49 -13.79 0.24 -7.73
C ILE A 49 -14.64 -0.97 -7.31
N PRO A 50 -15.70 -1.37 -8.07
CA PRO A 50 -16.65 -2.41 -7.63
C PRO A 50 -16.02 -3.75 -7.22
N TRP A 51 -14.86 -4.10 -7.80
CA TRP A 51 -14.15 -5.37 -7.55
C TRP A 51 -12.89 -5.22 -6.71
N ASP A 52 -12.64 -4.04 -6.17
CA ASP A 52 -11.53 -3.72 -5.28
C ASP A 52 -11.94 -3.78 -3.82
N ASP A 53 -10.98 -4.02 -2.92
CA ASP A 53 -11.21 -4.24 -1.51
C ASP A 53 -10.16 -3.58 -0.60
N ASP A 54 -9.44 -2.58 -1.10
CA ASP A 54 -8.44 -1.82 -0.34
C ASP A 54 -8.59 -0.30 -0.54
N ILE A 55 -7.98 0.44 0.37
CA ILE A 55 -7.81 1.89 0.28
C ILE A 55 -6.33 2.21 0.41
N ASP A 56 -5.83 2.94 -0.59
CA ASP A 56 -4.47 3.41 -0.71
C ASP A 56 -4.40 4.92 -0.61
N ILE A 57 -3.59 5.44 0.29
CA ILE A 57 -3.24 6.86 0.35
C ILE A 57 -1.74 7.06 0.34
N SER A 58 -1.31 8.24 -0.07
CA SER A 58 0.10 8.61 -0.11
C SER A 58 0.34 9.95 0.57
N MET A 59 1.54 10.12 1.13
CA MET A 59 2.02 11.35 1.76
C MET A 59 3.48 11.58 1.40
N TYR A 60 3.91 12.83 1.25
CA TYR A 60 5.35 13.10 1.24
C TYR A 60 5.99 12.66 2.56
N ARG A 61 7.24 12.24 2.54
CA ARG A 61 7.96 11.71 3.72
C ARG A 61 7.84 12.61 4.95
N SER A 62 7.94 13.91 4.81
CA SER A 62 7.81 14.85 5.93
C SER A 62 6.41 14.83 6.55
N GLU A 63 5.37 14.71 5.73
CA GLU A 63 3.98 14.60 6.19
C GLU A 63 3.71 13.22 6.82
N TYR A 64 4.26 12.16 6.23
CA TYR A 64 4.20 10.81 6.77
C TYR A 64 4.83 10.69 8.16
N ASP A 65 6.00 11.30 8.36
CA ASP A 65 6.67 11.29 9.67
C ASP A 65 5.88 12.10 10.73
N LYS A 66 5.22 13.20 10.34
CA LYS A 66 4.28 13.95 11.21
C LYS A 66 3.02 13.13 11.52
N PHE A 67 2.50 12.41 10.53
CA PHE A 67 1.28 11.59 10.68
C PHE A 67 1.48 10.49 11.72
N ILE A 68 2.62 9.80 11.72
CA ILE A 68 2.95 8.81 12.75
C ILE A 68 2.84 9.44 14.15
N GLN A 69 3.46 10.60 14.36
CA GLN A 69 3.45 11.28 15.66
C GLN A 69 2.05 11.75 16.06
N ALA A 70 1.24 12.21 15.08
CA ALA A 70 -0.12 12.67 15.34
C ALA A 70 -1.03 11.51 15.79
N VAL A 71 -0.96 10.35 15.12
CA VAL A 71 -1.75 9.16 15.50
C VAL A 71 -1.29 8.60 16.84
N GLU A 72 0.01 8.54 17.12
CA GLU A 72 0.53 8.10 18.42
C GLU A 72 0.04 9.00 19.56
N LYS A 73 -0.08 10.31 19.32
CA LYS A 73 -0.58 11.28 20.29
C LYS A 73 -2.10 11.19 20.50
N ASP A 74 -2.88 10.89 19.45
CA ASP A 74 -4.35 10.77 19.51
C ASP A 74 -4.81 9.60 20.41
N GLN A 75 -3.99 8.54 20.54
CA GLN A 75 -4.27 7.38 21.39
C GLN A 75 -5.68 6.79 21.18
N HIS A 76 -6.14 6.73 19.92
CA HIS A 76 -7.46 6.19 19.61
C HIS A 76 -7.63 4.77 20.18
N PRO A 77 -8.79 4.38 20.73
CA PRO A 77 -8.95 3.10 21.42
C PRO A 77 -8.71 1.88 20.53
N TYR A 78 -9.03 1.94 19.23
CA TYR A 78 -8.93 0.82 18.31
C TYR A 78 -8.29 1.14 16.94
N TYR A 79 -8.15 2.42 16.53
CA TYR A 79 -7.34 2.74 15.34
C TYR A 79 -5.87 2.86 15.72
N LYS A 80 -5.02 2.06 15.09
CA LYS A 80 -3.59 1.97 15.40
C LYS A 80 -2.75 2.02 14.13
N ILE A 81 -1.52 2.47 14.27
CA ILE A 81 -0.50 2.34 13.23
C ILE A 81 0.21 1.00 13.40
N LEU A 82 0.31 0.26 12.30
CA LEU A 82 1.19 -0.88 12.17
C LEU A 82 2.30 -0.54 11.18
N CYS A 83 3.53 -0.44 11.68
CA CYS A 83 4.73 -0.17 10.92
C CYS A 83 5.95 -0.89 11.54
N LYS A 84 7.12 -0.73 10.96
CA LYS A 84 8.34 -1.36 11.50
C LYS A 84 8.76 -0.83 12.87
N GLU A 85 8.40 0.38 13.20
CA GLU A 85 8.68 1.03 14.48
C GLU A 85 7.77 0.51 15.60
N THR A 86 6.54 0.12 15.28
CA THR A 86 5.55 -0.37 16.24
C THR A 86 5.51 -1.89 16.35
N SER A 87 6.12 -2.63 15.40
CA SER A 87 6.07 -4.09 15.38
C SER A 87 7.32 -4.74 14.80
N ASP A 88 7.88 -5.71 15.54
CA ASP A 88 9.09 -6.42 15.14
C ASP A 88 8.91 -7.39 13.97
N TRP A 89 7.69 -7.87 13.73
CA TRP A 89 7.39 -8.76 12.61
C TRP A 89 7.02 -8.01 11.33
N TYR A 90 6.64 -6.71 11.44
CA TYR A 90 6.30 -5.92 10.27
C TYR A 90 7.55 -5.58 9.46
N PHE A 91 7.48 -5.78 8.15
CA PHE A 91 8.66 -5.68 7.27
C PHE A 91 8.46 -4.77 6.05
N GLN A 92 7.25 -4.22 5.86
CA GLN A 92 6.98 -3.29 4.75
C GLN A 92 7.66 -1.94 4.98
N ASN A 93 7.88 -1.19 3.89
CA ASN A 93 8.45 0.17 3.94
C ASN A 93 7.38 1.27 3.90
N PHE A 94 6.17 0.92 4.26
CA PHE A 94 5.04 1.81 4.46
C PHE A 94 4.30 1.39 5.73
N LEU A 95 3.40 2.22 6.22
CA LEU A 95 2.56 1.87 7.36
C LEU A 95 1.14 1.53 6.90
N VAL A 96 0.41 0.86 7.77
CA VAL A 96 -1.04 0.74 7.65
C VAL A 96 -1.71 1.31 8.89
N VAL A 97 -2.88 1.93 8.72
CA VAL A 97 -3.76 2.26 9.84
C VAL A 97 -4.80 1.15 9.93
N THR A 98 -4.89 0.52 11.10
CA THR A 98 -5.70 -0.68 11.34
C THR A 98 -6.88 -0.41 12.24
N ASP A 99 -7.98 -1.16 12.08
CA ASP A 99 -9.08 -1.25 13.04
C ASP A 99 -8.93 -2.53 13.89
N GLU A 100 -8.38 -2.41 15.10
CA GLU A 100 -8.11 -3.54 15.98
C GLU A 100 -9.35 -4.29 16.48
N ARG A 101 -10.56 -3.84 16.17
CA ARG A 101 -11.81 -4.59 16.42
C ARG A 101 -12.00 -5.74 15.44
N THR A 102 -11.19 -5.81 14.38
CA THR A 102 -11.28 -6.80 13.31
C THR A 102 -10.06 -7.71 13.26
N VAL A 103 -10.19 -8.80 12.52
CA VAL A 103 -9.09 -9.72 12.19
C VAL A 103 -9.14 -9.99 10.69
N VAL A 104 -8.01 -9.86 10.01
CA VAL A 104 -7.81 -10.29 8.62
C VAL A 104 -7.00 -11.58 8.63
N GLU A 105 -7.54 -12.65 8.05
CA GLU A 105 -6.83 -13.91 7.90
C GLU A 105 -5.87 -13.86 6.71
N ASP A 106 -4.57 -13.83 7.00
CA ASP A 106 -3.54 -13.86 5.95
C ASP A 106 -3.10 -15.31 5.67
N HIS A 107 -3.61 -15.86 4.57
CA HIS A 107 -3.27 -17.21 4.13
C HIS A 107 -2.03 -17.28 3.23
N ILE A 108 -1.55 -16.14 2.76
CA ILE A 108 -0.49 -16.04 1.75
C ILE A 108 0.90 -16.08 2.40
N LYS A 109 1.06 -15.47 3.56
CA LYS A 109 2.35 -15.38 4.27
C LYS A 109 2.74 -16.69 4.94
N VAL A 110 4.05 -16.92 5.04
CA VAL A 110 4.62 -18.09 5.73
C VAL A 110 4.43 -17.97 7.23
N ASP A 111 4.77 -16.81 7.80
CA ASP A 111 4.56 -16.51 9.21
C ASP A 111 3.20 -15.85 9.38
N ARG A 112 2.33 -16.49 10.13
CA ARG A 112 0.99 -15.98 10.42
C ARG A 112 1.07 -14.94 11.53
N HIS A 113 0.95 -13.71 11.14
CA HIS A 113 0.54 -12.64 12.03
C HIS A 113 -0.78 -12.11 11.48
N ASP A 114 -1.87 -12.44 12.14
CA ASP A 114 -3.17 -11.89 11.78
C ASP A 114 -3.09 -10.37 11.90
N THR A 115 -3.55 -9.70 10.86
CA THR A 115 -3.67 -8.24 10.84
C THR A 115 -5.13 -7.87 11.08
N SER A 116 -5.42 -6.60 11.19
CA SER A 116 -6.79 -6.08 11.22
C SER A 116 -7.13 -5.47 9.87
N VAL A 117 -8.40 -5.15 9.61
CA VAL A 117 -8.79 -4.35 8.42
C VAL A 117 -8.00 -3.04 8.45
N PHE A 118 -7.51 -2.60 7.31
CA PHE A 118 -6.53 -1.52 7.22
C PHE A 118 -6.73 -0.61 6.02
N VAL A 119 -6.06 0.53 6.09
CA VAL A 119 -5.79 1.46 4.98
C VAL A 119 -4.28 1.58 4.83
N ASP A 120 -3.77 1.42 3.61
CA ASP A 120 -2.35 1.56 3.27
C ASP A 120 -1.97 3.03 3.18
N VAL A 121 -0.82 3.39 3.80
CA VAL A 121 -0.27 4.75 3.78
C VAL A 121 1.15 4.71 3.26
N PHE A 122 1.36 5.23 2.07
CA PHE A 122 2.63 5.16 1.35
C PHE A 122 3.44 6.46 1.46
N PRO A 123 4.74 6.38 1.80
CA PRO A 123 5.62 7.53 1.79
C PRO A 123 6.14 7.83 0.38
N ILE A 124 5.93 9.04 -0.10
CA ILE A 124 6.54 9.54 -1.34
C ILE A 124 7.91 10.14 -1.02
N GLU A 125 8.91 9.66 -1.72
CA GLU A 125 10.29 10.13 -1.60
C GLU A 125 10.68 10.99 -2.81
N ARG A 126 11.58 11.96 -2.60
CA ARG A 126 12.23 12.70 -3.67
C ARG A 126 13.68 12.27 -3.81
N TYR A 127 14.16 12.19 -5.05
CA TYR A 127 15.51 11.71 -5.39
C TYR A 127 15.95 12.21 -6.78
N ASP A 128 17.27 12.12 -7.08
CA ASP A 128 17.83 12.44 -8.40
C ASP A 128 18.17 11.19 -9.21
N ASP A 129 18.56 10.10 -8.56
CA ASP A 129 19.04 8.88 -9.25
C ASP A 129 17.95 7.79 -9.29
N VAL A 130 17.36 7.61 -10.46
CA VAL A 130 16.33 6.55 -10.71
C VAL A 130 16.84 5.13 -10.46
N LYS A 131 18.18 4.91 -10.40
CA LYS A 131 18.75 3.60 -9.99
C LYS A 131 18.39 3.23 -8.56
N LEU A 132 17.96 4.21 -7.74
CA LEU A 132 17.40 3.93 -6.43
C LEU A 132 16.19 2.99 -6.54
N ILE A 133 15.28 3.29 -7.47
CA ILE A 133 14.07 2.48 -7.70
C ILE A 133 14.44 1.06 -8.14
N ASP A 134 15.39 0.90 -9.09
CA ASP A 134 15.80 -0.43 -9.56
C ASP A 134 16.36 -1.30 -8.41
N LYS A 135 17.18 -0.69 -7.53
CA LYS A 135 17.75 -1.39 -6.36
C LYS A 135 16.69 -1.72 -5.32
N ALA A 136 15.80 -0.78 -5.03
CA ALA A 136 14.70 -0.98 -4.08
C ALA A 136 13.73 -2.04 -4.60
N HIS A 137 13.39 -2.03 -5.90
CA HIS A 137 12.55 -3.03 -6.55
C HIS A 137 13.13 -4.44 -6.44
N LEU A 138 14.44 -4.60 -6.68
CA LEU A 138 15.10 -5.90 -6.49
C LEU A 138 14.98 -6.38 -5.04
N MET A 139 15.24 -5.52 -4.06
CA MET A 139 15.14 -5.86 -2.62
C MET A 139 13.69 -6.20 -2.24
N ALA A 140 12.71 -5.45 -2.73
CA ALA A 140 11.29 -5.69 -2.47
C ALA A 140 10.81 -7.02 -3.11
N THR A 141 11.30 -7.35 -4.32
CA THR A 141 11.02 -8.64 -4.97
C THR A 141 11.59 -9.81 -4.16
N LEU A 142 12.84 -9.71 -3.69
CA LEU A 142 13.45 -10.72 -2.85
C LEU A 142 12.74 -10.86 -1.50
N ARG A 143 12.32 -9.74 -0.90
CA ARG A 143 11.48 -9.71 0.30
C ARG A 143 10.17 -10.46 0.09
N MET A 144 9.48 -10.20 -1.03
CA MET A 144 8.23 -10.87 -1.36
C MET A 144 8.41 -12.39 -1.48
N ILE A 145 9.45 -12.85 -2.19
CA ILE A 145 9.78 -14.27 -2.29
C ILE A 145 10.08 -14.86 -0.89
N ALA A 146 10.71 -14.07 -0.01
CA ALA A 146 11.07 -14.52 1.34
C ALA A 146 9.86 -14.76 2.25
N TYR A 147 8.75 -14.07 2.10
CA TYR A 147 7.59 -14.23 3.00
C TYR A 147 6.41 -15.00 2.43
N ILE A 148 6.29 -15.08 1.11
CA ILE A 148 5.16 -15.75 0.44
C ILE A 148 5.29 -17.28 0.52
N LYS A 149 4.18 -17.99 0.70
CA LYS A 149 4.16 -19.46 0.62
C LYS A 149 4.44 -19.93 -0.80
N LEU A 150 5.12 -21.09 -0.95
CA LEU A 150 5.53 -21.62 -2.24
C LEU A 150 4.37 -21.77 -3.24
N GLN A 151 3.19 -22.12 -2.79
CA GLN A 151 1.98 -22.28 -3.62
C GLN A 151 1.50 -21.00 -4.28
N TYR A 152 1.87 -19.82 -3.72
CA TYR A 152 1.50 -18.51 -4.25
C TYR A 152 2.63 -17.86 -5.08
N VAL A 153 3.77 -18.51 -5.19
CA VAL A 153 4.83 -18.05 -6.10
C VAL A 153 4.33 -18.21 -7.54
N GLN A 154 4.23 -17.10 -8.25
CA GLN A 154 3.78 -17.12 -9.64
C GLN A 154 4.76 -17.88 -10.53
N TYR A 155 4.24 -18.84 -11.27
CA TYR A 155 4.94 -19.66 -12.26
C TYR A 155 4.29 -19.45 -13.63
N GLY A 156 4.99 -19.86 -14.70
CA GLY A 156 4.40 -19.92 -16.03
C GLY A 156 5.13 -19.15 -17.13
N ASP A 157 6.19 -18.37 -16.78
CA ASP A 157 6.94 -17.64 -17.80
C ASP A 157 7.90 -18.55 -18.60
N SER A 158 8.57 -19.46 -17.92
CA SER A 158 9.44 -20.49 -18.49
C SER A 158 9.92 -21.46 -17.42
N THR A 159 10.18 -22.72 -17.79
CA THR A 159 10.66 -23.76 -16.88
C THR A 159 11.94 -23.36 -16.14
N ILE A 160 12.87 -22.66 -16.79
CA ILE A 160 14.14 -22.22 -16.18
C ILE A 160 13.87 -21.14 -15.13
N LYS A 161 13.04 -20.14 -15.44
CA LYS A 161 12.68 -19.09 -14.48
C LYS A 161 11.96 -19.67 -13.27
N ASP A 162 11.09 -20.63 -13.48
CA ASP A 162 10.33 -21.28 -12.41
C ASP A 162 11.24 -22.11 -11.49
N ILE A 163 12.23 -22.81 -12.05
CA ILE A 163 13.26 -23.50 -11.26
C ILE A 163 14.08 -22.48 -10.45
N CYS A 164 14.51 -21.38 -11.05
CA CYS A 164 15.24 -20.33 -10.35
C CYS A 164 14.40 -19.71 -9.22
N ARG A 165 13.11 -19.47 -9.43
CA ARG A 165 12.18 -18.96 -8.38
C ARG A 165 12.08 -19.95 -7.21
N LYS A 166 11.96 -21.26 -7.49
CA LYS A 166 11.94 -22.29 -6.44
C LYS A 166 13.25 -22.32 -5.65
N ILE A 167 14.39 -22.34 -6.32
CA ILE A 167 15.70 -22.32 -5.68
C ILE A 167 15.84 -21.07 -4.78
N MET A 168 15.50 -19.89 -5.31
CA MET A 168 15.50 -18.64 -4.55
C MET A 168 14.55 -18.72 -3.34
N TRP A 169 13.35 -19.29 -3.53
CA TRP A 169 12.39 -19.42 -2.44
C TRP A 169 12.97 -20.24 -1.27
N TYR A 170 13.61 -21.40 -1.55
CA TYR A 170 14.26 -22.19 -0.51
C TYR A 170 15.46 -21.47 0.11
N ALA A 171 16.29 -20.81 -0.69
CA ALA A 171 17.45 -20.09 -0.18
C ALA A 171 17.07 -18.91 0.74
N LEU A 172 15.95 -18.25 0.48
CA LEU A 172 15.51 -17.10 1.24
C LEU A 172 14.73 -17.45 2.53
N ARG A 173 14.43 -18.74 2.79
CA ARG A 173 13.73 -19.18 4.02
C ARG A 173 14.49 -18.88 5.31
N ILE A 174 15.79 -18.75 5.23
CA ILE A 174 16.65 -18.41 6.39
C ILE A 174 16.81 -16.89 6.57
N VAL A 175 16.31 -16.08 5.65
CA VAL A 175 16.45 -14.62 5.71
C VAL A 175 15.14 -14.01 6.21
N ASN A 176 15.22 -13.25 7.31
CA ASN A 176 14.07 -12.51 7.78
C ASN A 176 13.68 -11.42 6.74
N PRO A 177 12.42 -11.36 6.26
CA PRO A 177 11.95 -10.35 5.30
C PRO A 177 12.26 -8.91 5.73
N ARG A 178 12.26 -8.62 7.03
CA ARG A 178 12.60 -7.32 7.60
C ARG A 178 14.02 -6.87 7.24
N TRP A 179 14.97 -7.81 7.03
CA TRP A 179 16.31 -7.45 6.58
C TRP A 179 16.29 -6.70 5.24
N PHE A 180 15.45 -7.15 4.28
CA PHE A 180 15.27 -6.45 3.01
C PHE A 180 14.63 -5.09 3.19
N GLY A 181 13.60 -4.99 4.04
CA GLY A 181 12.96 -3.72 4.39
C GLY A 181 13.97 -2.71 4.95
N ASN A 182 14.83 -3.13 5.87
CA ASN A 182 15.88 -2.28 6.44
C ASN A 182 16.94 -1.85 5.40
N ARG A 183 17.23 -2.71 4.41
CA ARG A 183 18.12 -2.35 3.29
C ARG A 183 17.49 -1.30 2.38
N ILE A 184 16.18 -1.39 2.13
CA ILE A 184 15.44 -0.39 1.37
C ILE A 184 15.46 0.95 2.11
N ASP A 185 15.21 0.98 3.42
CA ASP A 185 15.30 2.23 4.22
C ASP A 185 16.70 2.85 4.16
N ALA A 186 17.74 2.02 4.24
CA ALA A 186 19.11 2.51 4.11
C ALA A 186 19.39 3.12 2.73
N LEU A 187 18.81 2.54 1.66
CA LEU A 187 18.88 3.12 0.31
C LEU A 187 18.11 4.44 0.24
N ILE A 188 16.89 4.49 0.75
CA ILE A 188 16.08 5.70 0.81
C ILE A 188 16.85 6.80 1.55
N LYS A 189 17.31 6.53 2.77
CA LYS A 189 18.08 7.49 3.58
C LYS A 189 19.32 8.03 2.87
N LYS A 190 19.99 7.18 2.07
CA LYS A 190 21.20 7.56 1.33
C LYS A 190 20.94 8.43 0.11
N TYR A 191 19.84 8.18 -0.62
CA TYR A 191 19.59 8.76 -1.94
C TYR A 191 18.43 9.75 -1.96
N ARG A 192 17.63 9.83 -0.90
CA ARG A 192 16.54 10.80 -0.81
C ARG A 192 17.13 12.22 -0.76
N LYS A 193 16.44 13.14 -1.43
CA LYS A 193 16.87 14.53 -1.56
C LYS A 193 15.63 15.42 -1.69
N GLU A 194 15.45 16.38 -0.79
CA GLU A 194 14.24 17.22 -0.76
C GLU A 194 13.99 18.00 -2.06
N ASP A 195 15.06 18.42 -2.73
CA ASP A 195 15.04 19.12 -4.01
C ASP A 195 15.26 18.19 -5.21
N GLY A 196 15.09 16.87 -5.04
CA GLY A 196 15.26 15.87 -6.09
C GLY A 196 14.40 16.13 -7.32
N GLN A 197 14.88 15.71 -8.50
CA GLN A 197 14.19 15.89 -9.79
C GLN A 197 13.02 14.94 -9.99
N TYR A 198 13.03 13.81 -9.29
CA TYR A 198 12.01 12.77 -9.34
C TYR A 198 11.36 12.57 -7.99
N GLU A 199 10.13 12.09 -8.00
CA GLU A 199 9.39 11.71 -6.81
C GLU A 199 8.59 10.42 -7.05
N GLY A 200 8.31 9.68 -5.99
CA GLY A 200 7.52 8.45 -6.08
C GLY A 200 7.72 7.53 -4.89
N LEU A 201 7.02 6.40 -4.92
CA LEU A 201 7.10 5.39 -3.89
C LEU A 201 8.36 4.54 -4.05
N VAL A 202 9.20 4.54 -3.03
CA VAL A 202 10.43 3.74 -2.99
C VAL A 202 10.24 2.59 -2.00
N GLY A 203 10.32 1.34 -2.51
CA GLY A 203 10.37 0.18 -1.62
C GLY A 203 9.09 -0.63 -1.49
N CYS A 204 8.01 -0.25 -2.09
CA CYS A 204 6.85 -1.10 -2.29
C CYS A 204 7.04 -2.04 -3.50
N GLY A 205 7.77 -1.59 -4.49
CA GLY A 205 8.51 -2.38 -5.47
C GLY A 205 7.78 -3.31 -6.42
N LYS A 206 6.44 -3.33 -6.47
CA LYS A 206 5.72 -4.18 -7.42
C LYS A 206 5.87 -3.66 -8.86
N ASP A 207 5.79 -2.35 -9.03
CA ASP A 207 5.68 -1.69 -10.33
C ASP A 207 7.00 -1.08 -10.84
N GLY A 208 8.06 -1.10 -10.02
CA GLY A 208 9.39 -0.68 -10.42
C GLY A 208 9.43 0.77 -10.91
N ARG A 209 9.87 0.97 -12.16
CA ARG A 209 10.02 2.32 -12.74
C ARG A 209 8.70 3.04 -13.01
N LYS A 210 7.54 2.38 -12.93
CA LYS A 210 6.25 3.07 -12.95
C LYS A 210 6.04 3.97 -11.73
N GLU A 211 6.85 3.78 -10.68
CA GLU A 211 6.85 4.64 -9.48
C GLU A 211 7.67 5.92 -9.64
N VAL A 212 8.23 6.20 -10.82
CA VAL A 212 9.08 7.37 -11.06
C VAL A 212 8.28 8.47 -11.73
N PHE A 213 8.07 9.57 -11.03
CA PHE A 213 7.36 10.75 -11.51
C PHE A 213 8.28 11.97 -11.52
N PRO A 214 8.06 12.93 -12.42
CA PRO A 214 8.69 14.24 -12.32
C PRO A 214 8.35 14.92 -10.99
N ARG A 215 9.27 15.68 -10.44
CA ARG A 215 9.02 16.51 -9.27
C ARG A 215 7.82 17.42 -9.50
N GLY A 216 6.95 17.54 -8.51
CA GLY A 216 5.77 18.40 -8.53
C GLY A 216 4.48 17.70 -8.96
N THR A 217 4.55 16.44 -9.40
CA THR A 217 3.36 15.68 -9.80
C THR A 217 2.32 15.61 -8.68
N PHE A 218 2.76 15.55 -7.41
CA PHE A 218 1.89 15.42 -6.23
C PHE A 218 1.80 16.70 -5.39
N GLU A 219 2.35 17.85 -5.84
CA GLU A 219 2.37 19.08 -5.03
C GLU A 219 1.02 19.79 -4.98
N GLU A 220 0.31 19.88 -6.11
CA GLU A 220 -1.01 20.48 -6.17
C GLU A 220 -2.09 19.43 -6.00
N LEU A 221 -3.01 19.67 -5.04
CA LEU A 221 -4.11 18.77 -4.74
C LEU A 221 -5.45 19.42 -5.10
N ILE A 222 -6.38 18.57 -5.51
CA ILE A 222 -7.80 18.88 -5.72
C ILE A 222 -8.65 17.96 -4.85
N GLU A 223 -9.90 18.32 -4.64
CA GLU A 223 -10.87 17.47 -3.95
C GLU A 223 -11.70 16.66 -4.95
N LEU A 224 -11.77 15.35 -4.77
CA LEU A 224 -12.60 14.44 -5.56
C LEU A 224 -13.62 13.74 -4.66
N PRO A 225 -14.82 13.41 -5.17
CA PRO A 225 -15.78 12.62 -4.42
C PRO A 225 -15.31 11.16 -4.27
N PHE A 226 -15.44 10.61 -3.09
CA PHE A 226 -15.20 9.19 -2.79
C PHE A 226 -16.22 8.72 -1.74
N GLU A 227 -17.20 7.89 -2.17
CA GLU A 227 -18.34 7.48 -1.37
C GLU A 227 -19.10 8.70 -0.79
N ASP A 228 -19.17 8.82 0.54
CA ASP A 228 -19.87 9.89 1.24
C ASP A 228 -18.96 11.05 1.70
N MET A 229 -17.72 11.10 1.19
CA MET A 229 -16.74 12.14 1.54
C MET A 229 -16.04 12.75 0.33
N MET A 230 -15.35 13.87 0.55
CA MET A 230 -14.40 14.43 -0.40
C MET A 230 -13.00 14.04 0.04
N VAL A 231 -12.16 13.60 -0.91
CA VAL A 231 -10.78 13.18 -0.65
C VAL A 231 -9.80 14.01 -1.47
N PRO A 232 -8.64 14.37 -0.89
CA PRO A 232 -7.59 15.04 -1.65
C PRO A 232 -6.96 14.06 -2.66
N ALA A 233 -6.75 14.55 -3.88
CA ALA A 233 -6.14 13.81 -4.98
C ALA A 233 -5.11 14.70 -5.70
N PRO A 234 -4.04 14.15 -6.30
CA PRO A 234 -3.14 14.94 -7.13
C PRO A 234 -3.90 15.62 -8.27
N LYS A 235 -3.65 16.90 -8.49
CA LYS A 235 -4.22 17.62 -9.64
C LYS A 235 -3.80 16.96 -10.95
N GLU A 236 -2.55 16.48 -11.01
CA GLU A 236 -1.98 15.75 -12.13
C GLU A 236 -2.31 14.24 -12.09
N TYR A 237 -3.49 13.86 -11.58
CA TYR A 237 -3.91 12.46 -11.46
C TYR A 237 -3.88 11.70 -12.79
N ASP A 238 -4.06 12.41 -13.91
CA ASP A 238 -4.00 11.81 -15.25
C ASP A 238 -2.60 11.24 -15.55
N VAL A 239 -1.54 11.95 -15.16
CA VAL A 239 -0.15 11.48 -15.29
C VAL A 239 0.04 10.20 -14.48
N PHE A 240 -0.44 10.18 -13.22
CA PHE A 240 -0.33 9.02 -12.36
C PHE A 240 -1.11 7.82 -12.93
N LEU A 241 -2.40 8.02 -13.23
CA LEU A 241 -3.28 6.93 -13.66
C LEU A 241 -2.88 6.38 -15.04
N SER A 242 -2.50 7.23 -15.98
CA SER A 242 -2.03 6.80 -17.31
C SER A 242 -0.74 5.97 -17.23
N GLN A 243 0.19 6.33 -16.31
CA GLN A 243 1.44 5.59 -16.13
C GLN A 243 1.23 4.19 -15.54
N PHE A 244 0.28 4.04 -14.62
CA PHE A 244 -0.04 2.74 -14.00
C PHE A 244 -0.98 1.87 -14.83
N TYR A 245 -2.04 2.48 -15.37
CA TYR A 245 -3.20 1.76 -15.92
C TYR A 245 -3.42 1.99 -17.43
N GLY A 246 -2.65 2.89 -18.07
CA GLY A 246 -2.83 3.22 -19.49
C GLY A 246 -4.16 3.94 -19.73
N ASP A 247 -5.05 3.37 -20.55
CA ASP A 247 -6.41 3.87 -20.72
C ASP A 247 -7.30 3.49 -19.52
N TYR A 248 -7.08 4.21 -18.42
CA TYR A 248 -7.70 3.92 -17.12
C TYR A 248 -9.20 4.20 -17.07
N MET A 249 -9.74 4.96 -18.03
CA MET A 249 -11.19 5.22 -18.11
C MET A 249 -11.97 4.04 -18.68
N THR A 250 -11.32 3.20 -19.49
CA THR A 250 -11.92 1.97 -19.99
C THR A 250 -12.03 0.93 -18.87
N VAL A 251 -13.23 0.43 -18.65
CA VAL A 251 -13.49 -0.63 -17.66
C VAL A 251 -12.93 -1.95 -18.22
N PRO A 252 -12.12 -2.71 -17.46
CA PRO A 252 -11.62 -4.01 -17.88
C PRO A 252 -12.74 -5.00 -18.22
N SER A 253 -12.41 -6.02 -19.01
CA SER A 253 -13.32 -7.12 -19.30
C SER A 253 -13.68 -7.91 -18.03
N GLN A 254 -14.82 -8.61 -18.01
CA GLN A 254 -15.23 -9.41 -16.86
C GLN A 254 -14.17 -10.48 -16.50
N GLU A 255 -13.53 -11.07 -17.49
CA GLU A 255 -12.45 -12.06 -17.30
C GLU A 255 -11.23 -11.44 -16.57
N GLU A 256 -10.86 -10.21 -16.93
CA GLU A 256 -9.78 -9.48 -16.25
C GLU A 256 -10.17 -9.05 -14.82
N ILE A 257 -11.45 -8.69 -14.62
CA ILE A 257 -11.99 -8.36 -13.30
C ILE A 257 -11.95 -9.59 -12.39
N ASP A 258 -12.44 -10.73 -12.86
CA ASP A 258 -12.48 -11.99 -12.11
C ASP A 258 -11.07 -12.46 -11.73
N TYR A 259 -10.09 -12.25 -12.62
CA TYR A 259 -8.68 -12.55 -12.36
C TYR A 259 -8.05 -11.63 -11.31
N LYS A 260 -8.44 -10.35 -11.27
CA LYS A 260 -7.87 -9.33 -10.39
C LYS A 260 -8.63 -9.15 -9.08
N SER A 261 -9.88 -9.65 -9.01
CA SER A 261 -10.68 -9.48 -7.80
C SER A 261 -10.12 -10.28 -6.64
N HIS A 262 -9.79 -9.58 -5.57
CA HIS A 262 -9.43 -10.15 -4.28
C HIS A 262 -10.52 -9.77 -3.27
N LEU A 263 -10.77 -10.62 -2.32
CA LEU A 263 -11.59 -10.28 -1.15
C LEU A 263 -10.81 -10.66 0.10
N LEU A 264 -10.47 -9.65 0.89
CA LEU A 264 -9.89 -9.87 2.21
C LEU A 264 -10.88 -10.64 3.08
N GLN A 265 -10.44 -11.76 3.62
CA GLN A 265 -11.25 -12.51 4.60
C GLN A 265 -11.05 -11.89 5.97
N ALA A 266 -12.03 -11.13 6.43
CA ALA A 266 -11.99 -10.45 7.71
C ALA A 266 -13.25 -10.72 8.53
N TYR A 267 -13.13 -10.64 9.87
CA TYR A 267 -14.25 -10.77 10.80
C TYR A 267 -14.07 -9.86 12.02
N ARG A 268 -15.15 -9.61 12.78
CA ARG A 268 -15.10 -8.84 14.03
C ARG A 268 -14.76 -9.74 15.21
N LYS A 269 -13.93 -9.25 16.14
CA LYS A 269 -13.47 -9.99 17.32
C LYS A 269 -14.58 -10.30 18.32
N ASP A 270 -15.57 -9.44 18.40
CA ASP A 270 -16.70 -9.53 19.35
C ASP A 270 -17.88 -10.40 18.85
N GLU A 271 -17.83 -10.86 17.60
CA GLU A 271 -18.83 -11.74 17.00
C GLU A 271 -18.39 -13.23 16.93
N GLN A 272 -17.45 -13.66 17.78
CA GLN A 272 -16.96 -15.04 17.84
C GLN A 272 -17.82 -15.96 18.70
#